data_28a9191f38ea6dd70fedcf29fe506e79
#
_entry.id   28a9191f38ea6dd70fedcf29fe506e79
#
_cell.length_a   1.000
_cell.length_b   1.000
_cell.length_c   1.000
_cell.angle_alpha   90.00
_cell.angle_beta   90.00
_cell.angle_gamma   90.00
#
_symmetry.space_group_name_H-M   'P 1'
#
loop_
_entity.id
_entity.type
_entity.pdbx_description
1 polymer ?
#
loop_
_entity_poly.entity_id
_entity_poly.type
_entity_poly.pdbx_seq_one_letter_code
_entity_poly.pdbx_strand_id
1 'polypeptide(L)'
;GAAALAAVLAPACIIKAVLLVCQKVSFPQVAARIVPAGCAVLGAAVLAVGMAGQVQTRIGGHEGYTFVPELGGWIGDQAEKLATEKELTAGKRLFGTYSSALEAMTGQLQPTGTDYIIHALGDRQRLAYLQTFQQGNFDIVVTPSPKVAPPERWSRNANWWFYRELYRYWQPVANTFQSGGMHLFWERTGTDNNLNVETTTAATLQGDGTVLVTVTAADADFCGVADVTLHYGLVSSDSMDHPFDRQFLHVTCVTENELCAAAERDTNQGDFYLPTDRDSYEVPITISNGVGKILLTAKSGSDTVYPQVNAVEVNATYQDWEYFFE
;
A
#
# COMPACT_ATOMS: atom_id res chain seq x y z
N GLY A 1 -3.35 19.39 -8.64
CA GLY A 1 -3.72 20.44 -7.66
C GLY A 1 -3.02 21.76 -7.95
N ALA A 2 -1.68 21.85 -7.90
CA ALA A 2 -0.93 23.12 -8.03
C ALA A 2 -1.09 23.81 -9.40
N ALA A 3 -1.11 23.05 -10.49
CA ALA A 3 -1.29 23.60 -11.85
C ALA A 3 -2.67 24.23 -12.06
N ALA A 4 -3.72 23.64 -11.48
CA ALA A 4 -5.07 24.18 -11.56
C ALA A 4 -5.20 25.49 -10.75
N LEU A 5 -4.55 25.55 -9.58
CA LEU A 5 -4.52 26.75 -8.76
C LEU A 5 -3.73 27.88 -9.44
N ALA A 6 -2.60 27.56 -10.06
CA ALA A 6 -1.82 28.51 -10.83
C ALA A 6 -2.57 29.06 -12.05
N ALA A 7 -3.34 28.22 -12.75
CA ALA A 7 -4.16 28.63 -13.89
C ALA A 7 -5.28 29.61 -13.51
N VAL A 8 -5.79 29.53 -12.26
CA VAL A 8 -6.83 30.45 -11.76
C VAL A 8 -6.21 31.73 -11.20
N LEU A 9 -5.09 31.64 -10.47
CA LEU A 9 -4.48 32.78 -9.79
C LEU A 9 -3.64 33.65 -10.71
N ALA A 10 -2.96 33.08 -11.72
CA ALA A 10 -2.10 33.84 -12.61
C ALA A 10 -2.85 34.95 -13.38
N PRO A 11 -4.04 34.71 -13.98
CA PRO A 11 -4.81 35.78 -14.62
C PRO A 11 -5.20 36.90 -13.66
N ALA A 12 -5.63 36.55 -12.43
CA ALA A 12 -5.99 37.53 -11.42
C ALA A 12 -4.81 38.41 -10.99
N CYS A 13 -3.61 37.81 -10.85
CA CYS A 13 -2.38 38.53 -10.53
C CYS A 13 -1.95 39.43 -11.67
N ILE A 14 -2.05 38.98 -12.94
CA ILE A 14 -1.73 39.78 -14.14
C ILE A 14 -2.69 40.97 -14.22
N ILE A 15 -4.00 40.75 -14.09
CA ILE A 15 -4.99 41.84 -14.10
C ILE A 15 -4.69 42.87 -13.01
N LYS A 16 -4.39 42.41 -11.80
CA LYS A 16 -4.05 43.31 -10.68
C LYS A 16 -2.75 44.09 -10.94
N ALA A 17 -1.74 43.44 -11.48
CA ALA A 17 -0.46 44.11 -11.86
C ALA A 17 -0.69 45.17 -12.93
N VAL A 18 -1.45 44.89 -13.99
CA VAL A 18 -1.83 45.84 -15.04
C VAL A 18 -2.60 47.02 -14.46
N LEU A 19 -3.58 46.79 -13.59
CA LEU A 19 -4.34 47.87 -12.94
C LEU A 19 -3.44 48.75 -12.08
N LEU A 20 -2.48 48.20 -11.34
CA LEU A 20 -1.51 48.97 -10.55
C LEU A 20 -0.58 49.82 -11.42
N VAL A 21 -0.14 49.31 -12.56
CA VAL A 21 0.64 50.05 -13.51
C VAL A 21 -0.18 51.19 -14.15
N CYS A 22 -1.42 50.91 -14.53
CA CYS A 22 -2.33 51.92 -15.06
C CYS A 22 -2.67 53.05 -14.06
N GLN A 23 -2.65 52.78 -12.76
CA GLN A 23 -2.85 53.78 -11.70
C GLN A 23 -1.62 54.68 -11.52
N LYS A 24 -0.43 54.20 -11.80
CA LYS A 24 0.84 54.96 -11.64
C LYS A 24 1.18 55.81 -12.87
N VAL A 25 0.63 55.50 -14.03
CA VAL A 25 0.87 56.23 -15.27
C VAL A 25 -0.35 57.08 -15.57
N SER A 26 -0.21 58.41 -15.72
CA SER A 26 -1.27 59.33 -16.07
C SER A 26 -1.79 59.06 -17.49
N PHE A 27 -2.62 58.04 -17.65
CA PHE A 27 -3.28 57.72 -18.90
C PHE A 27 -4.48 58.62 -19.12
N PRO A 28 -4.80 59.02 -20.36
CA PRO A 28 -6.08 59.65 -20.67
C PRO A 28 -7.24 58.79 -20.15
N GLN A 29 -8.27 59.43 -19.62
CA GLN A 29 -9.42 58.74 -18.98
C GLN A 29 -10.04 57.62 -19.84
N VAL A 30 -9.97 57.74 -21.14
CA VAL A 30 -10.46 56.75 -22.11
C VAL A 30 -9.60 55.45 -22.06
N ALA A 31 -8.26 55.63 -22.04
CA ALA A 31 -7.33 54.47 -21.96
C ALA A 31 -7.44 53.73 -20.63
N ALA A 32 -7.72 54.42 -19.51
CA ALA A 32 -7.96 53.84 -18.20
C ALA A 32 -9.20 52.93 -18.12
N ARG A 33 -10.13 53.05 -19.04
CA ARG A 33 -11.31 52.18 -19.15
C ARG A 33 -11.15 51.04 -20.18
N ILE A 34 -10.47 51.34 -21.30
CA ILE A 34 -10.28 50.39 -22.41
C ILE A 34 -9.28 49.30 -22.03
N VAL A 35 -8.16 49.65 -21.37
CA VAL A 35 -7.11 48.67 -21.01
C VAL A 35 -7.58 47.57 -20.07
N PRO A 36 -8.32 47.87 -18.94
CA PRO A 36 -8.84 46.82 -18.09
C PRO A 36 -9.91 45.95 -18.79
N ALA A 37 -10.75 46.53 -19.63
CA ALA A 37 -11.75 45.82 -20.41
C ALA A 37 -11.09 44.88 -21.44
N GLY A 38 -10.04 45.33 -22.13
CA GLY A 38 -9.26 44.52 -23.04
C GLY A 38 -8.54 43.39 -22.34
N CYS A 39 -7.96 43.61 -21.16
CA CYS A 39 -7.33 42.57 -20.35
C CYS A 39 -8.34 41.54 -19.85
N ALA A 40 -9.53 41.97 -19.46
CA ALA A 40 -10.60 41.07 -19.01
C ALA A 40 -11.10 40.17 -20.17
N VAL A 41 -11.28 40.74 -21.36
CA VAL A 41 -11.67 39.99 -22.58
C VAL A 41 -10.58 38.98 -22.96
N LEU A 42 -9.32 39.41 -22.93
CA LEU A 42 -8.19 38.51 -23.24
C LEU A 42 -8.07 37.39 -22.24
N GLY A 43 -8.22 37.68 -20.94
CA GLY A 43 -8.21 36.70 -19.87
C GLY A 43 -9.36 35.68 -20.01
N ALA A 44 -10.56 36.19 -20.34
CA ALA A 44 -11.71 35.32 -20.59
C ALA A 44 -11.51 34.43 -21.84
N ALA A 45 -10.93 34.97 -22.90
CA ALA A 45 -10.61 34.22 -24.11
C ALA A 45 -9.57 33.11 -23.83
N VAL A 46 -8.49 33.41 -23.10
CA VAL A 46 -7.47 32.41 -22.69
C VAL A 46 -8.09 31.31 -21.83
N LEU A 47 -8.94 31.66 -20.88
CA LEU A 47 -9.68 30.69 -20.06
C LEU A 47 -10.61 29.83 -20.92
N ALA A 48 -11.37 30.44 -21.84
CA ALA A 48 -12.28 29.71 -22.73
C ALA A 48 -11.52 28.74 -23.65
N VAL A 49 -10.39 29.16 -24.22
CA VAL A 49 -9.53 28.28 -25.05
C VAL A 49 -8.92 27.16 -24.20
N GLY A 50 -8.44 27.47 -23.00
CA GLY A 50 -7.93 26.46 -22.07
C GLY A 50 -8.99 25.44 -21.65
N MET A 51 -10.19 25.91 -21.36
CA MET A 51 -11.33 25.03 -21.04
C MET A 51 -11.79 24.21 -22.26
N ALA A 52 -11.86 24.82 -23.44
CA ALA A 52 -12.20 24.11 -24.67
C ALA A 52 -11.17 23.04 -25.01
N GLY A 53 -9.87 23.31 -24.84
CA GLY A 53 -8.80 22.34 -25.00
C GLY A 53 -8.92 21.16 -24.02
N GLN A 54 -9.20 21.45 -22.75
CA GLN A 54 -9.44 20.39 -21.76
C GLN A 54 -10.68 19.57 -22.02
N VAL A 55 -11.78 20.23 -22.44
CA VAL A 55 -13.03 19.55 -22.85
C VAL A 55 -12.79 18.70 -24.09
N GLN A 56 -12.07 19.23 -25.09
CA GLN A 56 -11.74 18.47 -26.30
C GLN A 56 -10.84 17.27 -25.99
N THR A 57 -9.85 17.41 -25.10
CA THR A 57 -9.02 16.29 -24.65
C THR A 57 -9.84 15.24 -23.89
N ARG A 58 -10.84 15.68 -23.11
CA ARG A 58 -11.71 14.78 -22.35
C ARG A 58 -12.82 14.13 -23.21
N ILE A 59 -13.27 14.76 -24.28
CA ILE A 59 -14.34 14.27 -25.14
C ILE A 59 -13.78 13.57 -26.39
N GLY A 60 -12.68 14.03 -26.94
CA GLY A 60 -12.12 13.56 -28.22
C GLY A 60 -11.06 12.47 -28.11
N GLY A 61 -10.54 12.18 -26.90
CA GLY A 61 -9.46 11.23 -26.67
C GLY A 61 -9.92 9.90 -26.06
N HIS A 62 -11.16 9.47 -26.31
CA HIS A 62 -11.74 8.28 -25.66
C HIS A 62 -11.72 7.01 -26.53
N GLU A 63 -10.94 6.98 -27.61
CA GLU A 63 -10.67 5.72 -28.31
C GLU A 63 -9.99 4.76 -27.32
N GLY A 64 -10.60 3.59 -27.08
CA GLY A 64 -10.13 2.61 -26.09
C GLY A 64 -10.60 2.88 -24.64
N TYR A 65 -11.44 3.89 -24.40
CA TYR A 65 -12.02 4.15 -23.08
C TYR A 65 -13.49 3.74 -23.02
N THR A 66 -13.88 3.14 -21.90
CA THR A 66 -15.27 2.80 -21.59
C THR A 66 -15.83 3.79 -20.56
N PHE A 67 -17.02 4.32 -20.82
CA PHE A 67 -17.72 5.15 -19.85
C PHE A 67 -18.31 4.27 -18.75
N VAL A 68 -17.98 4.58 -17.50
CA VAL A 68 -18.51 3.90 -16.32
C VAL A 68 -19.44 4.85 -15.57
N PRO A 69 -20.77 4.62 -15.66
CA PRO A 69 -21.77 5.54 -15.09
C PRO A 69 -21.61 5.75 -13.59
N GLU A 70 -21.26 4.71 -12.84
CA GLU A 70 -21.07 4.72 -11.39
C GLU A 70 -19.93 5.66 -10.95
N LEU A 71 -18.93 5.80 -11.81
CA LEU A 71 -17.78 6.69 -11.59
C LEU A 71 -17.98 8.08 -12.21
N GLY A 72 -19.02 8.23 -13.06
CA GLY A 72 -19.24 9.46 -13.81
C GLY A 72 -18.09 9.84 -14.74
N GLY A 73 -17.32 8.83 -15.23
CA GLY A 73 -16.09 9.05 -15.96
C GLY A 73 -15.74 7.95 -16.96
N TRP A 74 -14.72 8.23 -17.76
CA TRP A 74 -14.18 7.32 -18.75
C TRP A 74 -12.95 6.61 -18.18
N ILE A 75 -12.88 5.30 -18.40
CA ILE A 75 -11.77 4.44 -17.96
C ILE A 75 -11.19 3.76 -19.19
N GLY A 76 -9.87 3.78 -19.34
CA GLY A 76 -9.13 3.11 -20.41
C GLY A 76 -9.17 1.58 -20.28
N ASP A 77 -8.06 0.96 -20.48
CA ASP A 77 -7.87 -0.51 -20.56
C ASP A 77 -8.41 -1.35 -19.39
N GLN A 78 -9.01 -0.71 -18.38
CA GLN A 78 -9.51 -1.36 -17.17
C GLN A 78 -11.02 -1.67 -17.18
N ALA A 79 -11.70 -1.49 -18.30
CA ALA A 79 -13.16 -1.74 -18.37
C ALA A 79 -13.51 -3.21 -18.10
N GLU A 80 -12.74 -4.14 -18.66
CA GLU A 80 -12.92 -5.58 -18.44
C GLU A 80 -12.64 -5.95 -16.98
N LYS A 81 -11.54 -5.45 -16.41
CA LYS A 81 -11.23 -5.59 -14.98
C LYS A 81 -12.39 -5.13 -14.12
N LEU A 82 -12.90 -3.94 -14.36
CA LEU A 82 -13.98 -3.37 -13.53
C LEU A 82 -15.28 -4.15 -13.68
N ALA A 83 -15.60 -4.67 -14.87
CA ALA A 83 -16.74 -5.54 -15.06
C ALA A 83 -16.62 -6.83 -14.25
N THR A 84 -15.45 -7.46 -14.28
CA THR A 84 -15.13 -8.65 -13.47
C THR A 84 -15.23 -8.35 -11.97
N GLU A 85 -14.65 -7.25 -11.51
CA GLU A 85 -14.72 -6.84 -10.10
C GLU A 85 -16.17 -6.61 -9.64
N LYS A 86 -16.97 -5.95 -10.46
CA LYS A 86 -18.39 -5.71 -10.19
C LYS A 86 -19.18 -7.02 -10.11
N GLU A 87 -18.91 -7.97 -10.98
CA GLU A 87 -19.54 -9.29 -10.97
C GLU A 87 -19.20 -10.08 -9.70
N LEU A 88 -17.91 -10.14 -9.35
CA LEU A 88 -17.41 -10.84 -8.15
C LEU A 88 -17.96 -10.27 -6.84
N THR A 89 -18.29 -8.98 -6.81
CA THR A 89 -18.77 -8.29 -5.61
C THR A 89 -20.28 -8.04 -5.60
N ALA A 90 -21.00 -8.48 -6.64
CA ALA A 90 -22.44 -8.24 -6.76
C ALA A 90 -23.22 -8.79 -5.58
N GLY A 91 -23.96 -7.94 -4.88
CA GLY A 91 -24.78 -8.31 -3.73
C GLY A 91 -24.01 -8.67 -2.46
N LYS A 92 -22.67 -8.56 -2.46
CA LYS A 92 -21.79 -8.90 -1.33
C LYS A 92 -21.40 -7.64 -0.55
N ARG A 93 -21.23 -7.78 0.76
CA ARG A 93 -20.65 -6.74 1.62
C ARG A 93 -19.13 -6.81 1.51
N LEU A 94 -18.55 -5.71 1.07
CA LEU A 94 -17.14 -5.59 0.72
C LEU A 94 -16.31 -5.04 1.87
N PHE A 95 -15.11 -5.62 2.05
CA PHE A 95 -14.02 -5.01 2.81
C PHE A 95 -12.79 -4.90 1.89
N GLY A 96 -12.28 -3.69 1.65
CA GLY A 96 -11.07 -3.45 0.88
C GLY A 96 -9.90 -3.02 1.76
N THR A 97 -8.70 -3.50 1.50
CA THR A 97 -7.49 -2.99 2.17
C THR A 97 -6.94 -1.74 1.49
N TYR A 98 -7.43 -1.46 0.29
CA TYR A 98 -7.08 -0.28 -0.51
C TYR A 98 -8.33 0.27 -1.18
N SER A 99 -8.63 1.54 -0.93
CA SER A 99 -9.75 2.24 -1.58
C SER A 99 -9.52 2.37 -3.08
N SER A 100 -10.41 1.81 -3.84
CA SER A 100 -10.30 1.71 -5.29
C SER A 100 -11.57 2.19 -5.99
N ALA A 101 -11.54 2.18 -7.33
CA ALA A 101 -12.72 2.41 -8.15
C ALA A 101 -13.88 1.46 -7.81
N LEU A 102 -13.57 0.25 -7.32
CA LEU A 102 -14.56 -0.74 -6.91
C LEU A 102 -15.50 -0.24 -5.81
N GLU A 103 -14.98 0.47 -4.82
CA GLU A 103 -15.80 1.05 -3.74
C GLU A 103 -16.79 2.10 -4.28
N ALA A 104 -16.33 2.93 -5.21
CA ALA A 104 -17.19 3.90 -5.87
C ALA A 104 -18.26 3.21 -6.75
N MET A 105 -17.89 2.13 -7.45
CA MET A 105 -18.82 1.37 -8.30
C MET A 105 -19.87 0.60 -7.50
N THR A 106 -19.50 0.08 -6.34
CA THR A 106 -20.42 -0.68 -5.46
C THR A 106 -21.20 0.23 -4.51
N GLY A 107 -20.80 1.49 -4.38
CA GLY A 107 -21.37 2.43 -3.40
C GLY A 107 -21.01 2.07 -1.96
N GLN A 108 -20.03 1.21 -1.75
CA GLN A 108 -19.59 0.76 -0.42
C GLN A 108 -18.29 1.46 -0.06
N LEU A 109 -18.35 2.38 0.89
CA LEU A 109 -17.16 3.05 1.41
C LEU A 109 -16.36 2.10 2.31
N GLN A 110 -15.06 2.33 2.36
CA GLN A 110 -14.17 1.62 3.28
C GLN A 110 -14.65 1.80 4.74
N PRO A 111 -15.02 0.71 5.44
CA PRO A 111 -15.71 0.79 6.72
C PRO A 111 -14.84 1.29 7.88
N THR A 112 -13.51 1.25 7.73
CA THR A 112 -12.57 1.71 8.77
C THR A 112 -12.29 3.21 8.70
N GLY A 113 -12.73 3.89 7.62
CA GLY A 113 -12.38 5.28 7.35
C GLY A 113 -10.92 5.49 6.91
N THR A 114 -10.19 4.40 6.65
CA THR A 114 -8.79 4.42 6.21
C THR A 114 -8.74 3.96 4.75
N ASP A 115 -8.28 4.80 3.86
CA ASP A 115 -8.26 4.57 2.41
C ASP A 115 -7.27 3.48 1.96
N TYR A 116 -6.21 3.29 2.72
CA TYR A 116 -5.24 2.23 2.50
C TYR A 116 -4.69 1.73 3.83
N ILE A 117 -4.57 0.41 3.99
CA ILE A 117 -4.16 -0.24 5.25
C ILE A 117 -2.85 0.32 5.83
N ILE A 118 -1.93 0.77 4.97
CA ILE A 118 -0.66 1.37 5.40
C ILE A 118 -0.83 2.69 6.18
N HIS A 119 -2.00 3.31 6.08
CA HIS A 119 -2.34 4.52 6.82
C HIS A 119 -2.95 4.23 8.20
N ALA A 120 -3.15 2.96 8.56
CA ALA A 120 -3.51 2.54 9.91
C ALA A 120 -2.28 2.59 10.83
N LEU A 121 -1.90 3.81 11.22
CA LEU A 121 -0.67 4.07 11.97
C LEU A 121 -0.90 3.96 13.48
N GLY A 122 0.01 3.25 14.15
CA GLY A 122 0.00 3.06 15.60
C GLY A 122 -1.08 2.07 16.09
N ASP A 123 -0.89 1.54 17.29
CA ASP A 123 -1.65 0.42 17.82
C ASP A 123 -3.15 0.69 17.93
N ARG A 124 -3.52 1.91 18.30
CA ARG A 124 -4.93 2.28 18.43
C ARG A 124 -5.69 2.20 17.10
N GLN A 125 -5.08 2.69 16.02
CA GLN A 125 -5.73 2.66 14.70
C GLN A 125 -5.72 1.24 14.15
N ARG A 126 -4.64 0.50 14.31
CA ARG A 126 -4.54 -0.92 13.90
C ARG A 126 -5.57 -1.78 14.61
N LEU A 127 -5.72 -1.61 15.93
CA LEU A 127 -6.72 -2.32 16.70
C LEU A 127 -8.15 -1.98 16.23
N ALA A 128 -8.46 -0.70 16.02
CA ALA A 128 -9.77 -0.27 15.54
C ALA A 128 -10.07 -0.82 14.13
N TYR A 129 -9.07 -0.82 13.24
CA TYR A 129 -9.16 -1.40 11.90
C TYR A 129 -9.48 -2.90 11.97
N LEU A 130 -8.70 -3.65 12.77
CA LEU A 130 -8.88 -5.09 12.94
C LEU A 130 -10.24 -5.42 13.58
N GLN A 131 -10.66 -4.68 14.60
CA GLN A 131 -11.98 -4.87 15.22
C GLN A 131 -13.12 -4.62 14.23
N THR A 132 -13.00 -3.58 13.39
CA THR A 132 -13.98 -3.32 12.33
C THR A 132 -14.05 -4.48 11.35
N PHE A 133 -12.91 -5.04 10.97
CA PHE A 133 -12.84 -6.21 10.10
C PHE A 133 -13.46 -7.47 10.73
N GLN A 134 -13.09 -7.79 11.96
CA GLN A 134 -13.56 -8.99 12.67
C GLN A 134 -15.06 -8.94 13.00
N GLN A 135 -15.58 -7.77 13.39
CA GLN A 135 -16.98 -7.59 13.80
C GLN A 135 -17.90 -7.33 12.61
N GLY A 136 -17.36 -6.90 11.48
CA GLY A 136 -18.13 -6.69 10.26
C GLY A 136 -18.54 -8.03 9.64
N ASN A 137 -19.79 -8.13 9.23
CA ASN A 137 -20.28 -9.31 8.49
C ASN A 137 -19.98 -9.12 7.01
N PHE A 138 -18.69 -9.11 6.65
CA PHE A 138 -18.25 -9.02 5.26
C PHE A 138 -18.36 -10.38 4.58
N ASP A 139 -18.81 -10.35 3.32
CA ASP A 139 -18.94 -11.54 2.47
C ASP A 139 -17.68 -11.74 1.64
N ILE A 140 -17.00 -10.63 1.30
CA ILE A 140 -15.81 -10.65 0.47
C ILE A 140 -14.80 -9.62 0.94
N VAL A 141 -13.53 -10.00 0.91
CA VAL A 141 -12.39 -9.11 1.15
C VAL A 141 -11.64 -8.92 -0.16
N VAL A 142 -11.17 -7.72 -0.42
CA VAL A 142 -10.36 -7.41 -1.61
C VAL A 142 -9.03 -6.83 -1.18
N THR A 143 -7.96 -7.45 -1.65
CA THR A 143 -6.59 -6.99 -1.40
C THR A 143 -5.83 -6.87 -2.72
N PRO A 144 -4.90 -5.93 -2.86
CA PRO A 144 -3.92 -6.03 -3.93
C PRO A 144 -3.06 -7.30 -3.77
N SER A 145 -2.66 -7.90 -4.89
CA SER A 145 -1.80 -9.08 -4.87
C SER A 145 -0.32 -8.69 -4.98
N PRO A 146 0.53 -9.17 -4.09
CA PRO A 146 1.98 -9.01 -4.20
C PRO A 146 2.59 -9.61 -5.47
N LYS A 147 1.94 -10.62 -6.07
CA LYS A 147 2.38 -11.26 -7.31
C LYS A 147 2.45 -10.27 -8.49
N VAL A 148 1.40 -9.47 -8.68
CA VAL A 148 1.29 -8.52 -9.82
C VAL A 148 1.56 -7.08 -9.43
N ALA A 149 1.57 -6.79 -8.15
CA ALA A 149 1.94 -5.50 -7.57
C ALA A 149 3.04 -5.71 -6.51
N PRO A 150 4.30 -5.91 -6.92
CA PRO A 150 5.39 -6.26 -6.02
C PRO A 150 5.55 -5.37 -4.76
N PRO A 151 5.28 -4.04 -4.80
CA PRO A 151 5.30 -3.20 -3.60
C PRO A 151 4.31 -3.66 -2.51
N GLU A 152 3.26 -4.40 -2.88
CA GLU A 152 2.26 -4.91 -1.93
C GLU A 152 2.84 -6.01 -1.01
N ARG A 153 3.96 -6.62 -1.37
CA ARG A 153 4.67 -7.55 -0.48
C ARG A 153 5.14 -6.86 0.79
N TRP A 154 5.69 -5.65 0.66
CA TRP A 154 5.98 -4.81 1.82
C TRP A 154 4.71 -4.47 2.60
N SER A 155 3.65 -4.07 1.92
CA SER A 155 2.36 -3.72 2.54
C SER A 155 1.80 -4.90 3.36
N ARG A 156 1.81 -6.12 2.81
CA ARG A 156 1.42 -7.34 3.52
C ARG A 156 2.29 -7.58 4.76
N ASN A 157 3.60 -7.55 4.59
CA ASN A 157 4.54 -7.87 5.67
C ASN A 157 4.47 -6.84 6.81
N ALA A 158 4.44 -5.55 6.48
CA ALA A 158 4.35 -4.46 7.45
C ALA A 158 2.99 -4.43 8.19
N ASN A 159 1.94 -4.98 7.57
CA ASN A 159 0.60 -5.05 8.15
C ASN A 159 0.20 -6.49 8.50
N TRP A 160 1.17 -7.33 8.88
CA TRP A 160 0.90 -8.72 9.22
C TRP A 160 -0.13 -8.88 10.35
N TRP A 161 -0.25 -7.92 11.25
CA TRP A 161 -1.28 -7.84 12.28
C TRP A 161 -2.72 -7.99 11.73
N PHE A 162 -2.97 -7.59 10.48
CA PHE A 162 -4.23 -7.78 9.75
C PHE A 162 -4.18 -9.04 8.88
N TYR A 163 -3.12 -9.21 8.09
CA TYR A 163 -3.04 -10.31 7.14
C TYR A 163 -3.02 -11.68 7.80
N ARG A 164 -2.47 -11.80 9.03
CA ARG A 164 -2.56 -13.06 9.80
C ARG A 164 -4.00 -13.49 10.08
N GLU A 165 -4.90 -12.54 10.36
CA GLU A 165 -6.32 -12.81 10.54
C GLU A 165 -6.98 -13.19 9.22
N LEU A 166 -6.60 -12.52 8.12
CA LEU A 166 -7.08 -12.85 6.78
C LEU A 166 -6.64 -14.27 6.38
N TYR A 167 -5.36 -14.59 6.52
CA TYR A 167 -4.83 -15.93 6.21
C TYR A 167 -5.47 -17.02 7.07
N ARG A 168 -5.79 -16.70 8.31
CA ARG A 168 -6.36 -17.66 9.25
C ARG A 168 -7.79 -18.07 8.93
N TYR A 169 -8.63 -17.16 8.46
CA TYR A 169 -10.06 -17.41 8.32
C TYR A 169 -10.62 -17.15 6.94
N TRP A 170 -9.81 -16.79 5.97
CA TRP A 170 -10.20 -16.48 4.62
C TRP A 170 -9.29 -17.16 3.62
N GLN A 171 -9.82 -17.42 2.42
CA GLN A 171 -9.04 -17.94 1.30
C GLN A 171 -9.36 -17.16 0.02
N PRO A 172 -8.39 -16.96 -0.88
CA PRO A 172 -8.68 -16.34 -2.15
C PRO A 172 -9.50 -17.29 -3.02
N VAL A 173 -10.53 -16.73 -3.66
CA VAL A 173 -11.46 -17.47 -4.54
C VAL A 173 -11.43 -16.98 -5.96
N ALA A 174 -10.94 -15.77 -6.20
CA ALA A 174 -10.83 -15.16 -7.53
C ALA A 174 -9.74 -14.09 -7.56
N ASN A 175 -9.35 -13.72 -8.77
CA ASN A 175 -8.43 -12.62 -9.03
C ASN A 175 -8.82 -11.86 -10.32
N THR A 176 -8.18 -10.72 -10.57
CA THR A 176 -8.37 -9.92 -11.79
C THR A 176 -7.14 -9.87 -12.68
N PHE A 177 -6.18 -10.79 -12.52
CA PHE A 177 -4.89 -10.72 -13.21
C PHE A 177 -5.01 -10.82 -14.73
N GLN A 178 -5.90 -11.69 -15.23
CA GLN A 178 -6.12 -11.88 -16.66
C GLN A 178 -6.72 -10.65 -17.34
N SER A 179 -7.49 -9.85 -16.58
CA SER A 179 -8.07 -8.58 -17.06
C SER A 179 -7.19 -7.37 -16.77
N GLY A 180 -5.89 -7.58 -16.44
CA GLY A 180 -4.94 -6.50 -16.14
C GLY A 180 -5.12 -5.88 -14.76
N GLY A 181 -5.90 -6.52 -13.88
CA GLY A 181 -6.07 -6.10 -12.50
C GLY A 181 -4.99 -6.65 -11.55
N MET A 182 -5.01 -6.18 -10.34
CA MET A 182 -4.07 -6.61 -9.30
C MET A 182 -4.76 -7.13 -8.03
N HIS A 183 -6.06 -7.36 -8.07
CA HIS A 183 -6.83 -7.70 -6.88
C HIS A 183 -7.02 -9.20 -6.71
N LEU A 184 -6.91 -9.63 -5.44
CA LEU A 184 -7.37 -10.91 -4.93
C LEU A 184 -8.68 -10.71 -4.19
N PHE A 185 -9.62 -11.65 -4.39
CA PHE A 185 -10.91 -11.69 -3.74
C PHE A 185 -10.95 -12.89 -2.80
N TRP A 186 -11.25 -12.62 -1.53
CA TRP A 186 -11.20 -13.60 -0.47
C TRP A 186 -12.59 -13.84 0.09
N GLU A 187 -12.92 -15.10 0.33
CA GLU A 187 -14.13 -15.51 1.05
C GLU A 187 -13.77 -16.22 2.34
N ARG A 188 -14.67 -16.14 3.33
CA ARG A 188 -14.46 -16.74 4.65
C ARG A 188 -14.54 -18.25 4.54
N THR A 189 -13.57 -18.98 5.11
CA THR A 189 -13.51 -20.45 5.09
C THR A 189 -14.44 -21.09 6.11
N GLY A 190 -14.81 -20.37 7.18
CA GLY A 190 -15.59 -20.91 8.30
C GLY A 190 -14.77 -21.78 9.26
N THR A 191 -13.53 -22.10 8.93
CA THR A 191 -12.59 -22.89 9.74
C THR A 191 -11.25 -22.19 9.82
N ASP A 192 -10.43 -22.58 10.80
CA ASP A 192 -9.04 -22.13 10.90
C ASP A 192 -8.21 -22.81 9.79
N ASN A 193 -7.52 -22.01 8.98
CA ASN A 193 -6.68 -22.49 7.87
C ASN A 193 -5.26 -22.88 8.31
N ASN A 194 -4.97 -22.91 9.62
CA ASN A 194 -3.68 -23.35 10.09
C ASN A 194 -3.40 -24.80 9.67
N LEU A 195 -2.31 -24.97 8.91
CA LEU A 195 -1.88 -26.27 8.41
C LEU A 195 -1.20 -27.12 9.49
N ASN A 196 -0.83 -26.51 10.63
CA ASN A 196 -0.15 -27.17 11.75
C ASN A 196 1.11 -27.93 11.33
N VAL A 197 1.86 -27.39 10.39
CA VAL A 197 3.13 -28.00 9.96
C VAL A 197 4.13 -27.93 11.10
N GLU A 198 4.72 -29.08 11.45
CA GLU A 198 5.78 -29.14 12.46
C GLU A 198 6.99 -28.34 11.99
N THR A 199 7.50 -27.47 12.84
CA THR A 199 8.61 -26.56 12.50
C THR A 199 9.64 -26.51 13.62
N THR A 200 10.87 -26.20 13.23
CA THR A 200 11.95 -25.80 14.15
C THR A 200 12.45 -24.40 13.82
N THR A 201 12.95 -23.70 14.83
CA THR A 201 13.41 -22.32 14.68
C THR A 201 14.84 -22.15 15.16
N ALA A 202 15.58 -21.25 14.54
CA ALA A 202 16.90 -20.84 14.96
C ALA A 202 17.09 -19.33 14.75
N ALA A 203 17.85 -18.70 15.65
CA ALA A 203 18.32 -17.33 15.47
C ALA A 203 19.86 -17.33 15.64
N THR A 204 20.58 -16.85 14.64
CA THR A 204 22.04 -16.91 14.59
C THR A 204 22.62 -15.52 14.35
N LEU A 205 23.40 -15.02 15.30
CA LEU A 205 24.17 -13.79 15.13
C LEU A 205 25.25 -14.03 14.05
N GLN A 206 25.30 -13.15 13.07
CA GLN A 206 26.27 -13.15 11.99
C GLN A 206 27.51 -12.32 12.35
N GLY A 207 28.61 -12.54 11.62
CA GLY A 207 29.86 -11.81 11.88
C GLY A 207 29.82 -10.31 11.58
N ASP A 208 28.82 -9.84 10.86
CA ASP A 208 28.55 -8.42 10.57
C ASP A 208 27.58 -7.75 11.56
N GLY A 209 27.18 -8.46 12.62
CA GLY A 209 26.26 -7.97 13.64
C GLY A 209 24.79 -8.07 13.28
N THR A 210 24.43 -8.68 12.14
CA THR A 210 23.04 -9.00 11.81
C THR A 210 22.60 -10.30 12.47
N VAL A 211 21.28 -10.55 12.57
CA VAL A 211 20.74 -11.82 13.07
C VAL A 211 19.93 -12.49 11.98
N LEU A 212 20.35 -13.69 11.60
CA LEU A 212 19.61 -14.58 10.70
C LEU A 212 18.62 -15.41 11.53
N VAL A 213 17.33 -15.24 11.26
CA VAL A 213 16.26 -16.10 11.78
C VAL A 213 15.88 -17.10 10.72
N THR A 214 15.84 -18.36 11.10
CA THR A 214 15.47 -19.48 10.21
C THR A 214 14.28 -20.24 10.82
N VAL A 215 13.29 -20.54 9.98
CA VAL A 215 12.21 -21.48 10.28
C VAL A 215 12.36 -22.65 9.32
N THR A 216 12.43 -23.86 9.86
CA THR A 216 12.55 -25.09 9.06
C THR A 216 11.32 -25.96 9.32
N ALA A 217 10.57 -26.28 8.28
CA ALA A 217 9.46 -27.22 8.33
C ALA A 217 9.99 -28.67 8.31
N ALA A 218 9.30 -29.56 9.01
CA ALA A 218 9.62 -31.00 8.96
C ALA A 218 9.40 -31.60 7.57
N ASP A 219 8.43 -31.06 6.82
CA ASP A 219 8.20 -31.35 5.41
C ASP A 219 9.14 -30.48 4.55
N ALA A 220 10.12 -31.11 3.90
CA ALA A 220 11.11 -30.44 3.06
C ALA A 220 10.54 -29.85 1.77
N ASP A 221 9.35 -30.29 1.34
CA ASP A 221 8.65 -29.78 0.16
C ASP A 221 7.63 -28.69 0.52
N PHE A 222 7.47 -28.38 1.80
CA PHE A 222 6.50 -27.39 2.23
C PHE A 222 6.83 -25.99 1.70
N CYS A 223 5.84 -25.41 1.02
CA CYS A 223 5.84 -24.02 0.58
C CYS A 223 4.65 -23.30 1.22
N GLY A 224 4.92 -22.20 1.96
CA GLY A 224 3.87 -21.51 2.70
C GLY A 224 4.37 -20.28 3.44
N VAL A 225 3.58 -19.83 4.40
CA VAL A 225 3.92 -18.70 5.28
C VAL A 225 3.79 -19.14 6.73
N ALA A 226 4.84 -18.95 7.52
CA ALA A 226 4.77 -19.07 8.96
C ALA A 226 4.38 -17.71 9.60
N ASP A 227 3.40 -17.75 10.49
CA ASP A 227 3.09 -16.67 11.42
C ASP A 227 3.99 -16.82 12.64
N VAL A 228 4.90 -15.89 12.84
CA VAL A 228 5.98 -16.02 13.82
C VAL A 228 5.93 -14.85 14.80
N THR A 229 5.99 -15.14 16.09
CA THR A 229 6.30 -14.15 17.12
C THR A 229 7.81 -14.11 17.32
N LEU A 230 8.42 -12.97 17.03
CA LEU A 230 9.81 -12.68 17.36
C LEU A 230 9.88 -11.98 18.73
N HIS A 231 10.68 -12.51 19.65
CA HIS A 231 11.09 -11.82 20.87
C HIS A 231 12.47 -11.23 20.64
N TYR A 232 12.57 -9.91 20.67
CA TYR A 232 13.77 -9.20 20.25
C TYR A 232 14.07 -7.96 21.07
N GLY A 233 15.27 -7.42 20.87
CA GLY A 233 15.71 -6.17 21.45
C GLY A 233 16.85 -5.57 20.61
N LEU A 234 17.27 -4.40 21.01
CA LEU A 234 18.48 -3.75 20.51
C LEU A 234 19.51 -3.70 21.64
N VAL A 235 20.71 -4.09 21.32
CA VAL A 235 21.86 -4.01 22.25
C VAL A 235 22.83 -2.96 21.72
N SER A 236 23.18 -2.00 22.56
CA SER A 236 24.22 -1.03 22.23
C SER A 236 25.54 -1.48 22.85
N SER A 237 26.61 -1.45 22.07
CA SER A 237 27.98 -1.63 22.59
C SER A 237 28.55 -0.37 23.24
N ASP A 238 27.83 0.76 23.07
CA ASP A 238 28.23 2.03 23.66
C ASP A 238 27.47 2.27 24.98
N SER A 239 28.16 2.73 26.01
CA SER A 239 27.56 3.03 27.30
C SER A 239 26.84 4.38 27.35
N MET A 240 26.91 5.15 26.26
CA MET A 240 26.15 6.39 26.12
C MET A 240 24.83 6.10 25.45
N ASP A 241 23.76 6.31 26.19
CA ASP A 241 22.40 6.34 25.63
C ASP A 241 22.29 7.54 24.69
N HIS A 242 22.08 7.28 23.41
CA HIS A 242 21.82 8.31 22.41
C HIS A 242 20.30 8.49 22.24
N PRO A 243 19.60 9.19 23.15
CA PRO A 243 18.12 9.22 23.20
C PRO A 243 17.50 9.92 21.99
N PHE A 244 18.30 10.57 21.15
CA PHE A 244 17.86 11.25 19.93
C PHE A 244 18.14 10.47 18.65
N ASP A 245 18.91 9.39 18.72
CA ASP A 245 19.13 8.53 17.57
C ASP A 245 17.91 7.63 17.33
N ARG A 246 17.30 7.81 16.17
CA ARG A 246 16.23 6.93 15.75
C ARG A 246 16.82 5.56 15.45
N GLN A 247 16.43 4.59 16.26
CA GLN A 247 16.82 3.21 16.10
C GLN A 247 15.69 2.48 15.38
N PHE A 248 16.03 1.71 14.35
CA PHE A 248 15.10 0.89 13.59
C PHE A 248 15.62 -0.54 13.53
N LEU A 249 14.72 -1.49 13.61
CA LEU A 249 15.01 -2.87 13.32
C LEU A 249 14.43 -3.20 11.94
N HIS A 250 15.31 -3.40 10.99
CA HIS A 250 14.95 -3.68 9.60
C HIS A 250 14.92 -5.19 9.39
N VAL A 251 13.88 -5.67 8.74
CA VAL A 251 13.70 -7.08 8.39
C VAL A 251 13.79 -7.22 6.88
N THR A 252 14.71 -8.06 6.41
CA THR A 252 14.87 -8.46 5.00
C THR A 252 14.47 -9.91 4.83
N CYS A 253 13.61 -10.21 3.86
CA CYS A 253 13.30 -11.58 3.45
C CYS A 253 14.49 -12.14 2.64
N VAL A 254 15.08 -13.25 3.10
CA VAL A 254 16.23 -13.90 2.44
C VAL A 254 15.95 -15.37 2.11
N THR A 255 14.68 -15.76 2.06
CA THR A 255 14.29 -17.10 1.62
C THR A 255 14.64 -17.28 0.15
N GLU A 256 15.45 -18.28 -0.15
CA GLU A 256 15.85 -18.63 -1.51
C GLU A 256 14.70 -19.36 -2.21
N ASN A 257 13.91 -18.65 -2.97
CA ASN A 257 13.02 -19.23 -3.98
C ASN A 257 13.09 -18.37 -5.23
N GLU A 258 12.58 -18.87 -6.35
CA GLU A 258 12.54 -18.07 -7.60
C GLU A 258 11.83 -16.72 -7.41
N LEU A 259 10.96 -16.64 -6.47
CA LEU A 259 10.16 -15.48 -6.13
C LEU A 259 10.91 -14.50 -5.25
N CYS A 260 11.65 -14.98 -4.24
CA CYS A 260 12.57 -14.14 -3.49
C CYS A 260 13.72 -13.69 -4.38
N ALA A 261 14.26 -14.56 -5.24
CA ALA A 261 15.32 -14.21 -6.20
C ALA A 261 14.85 -13.18 -7.25
N ALA A 262 13.59 -13.22 -7.67
CA ALA A 262 13.01 -12.19 -8.53
C ALA A 262 12.77 -10.87 -7.76
N ALA A 263 12.44 -10.94 -6.48
CA ALA A 263 12.29 -9.78 -5.61
C ALA A 263 13.64 -9.15 -5.22
N GLU A 264 14.70 -9.95 -5.07
CA GLU A 264 16.06 -9.45 -4.82
C GLU A 264 16.62 -8.63 -5.98
N ARG A 265 16.18 -8.90 -7.21
CA ARG A 265 16.56 -8.10 -8.38
C ARG A 265 15.93 -6.70 -8.38
N ASP A 266 14.89 -6.51 -7.62
CA ASP A 266 14.11 -5.26 -7.60
C ASP A 266 14.04 -4.75 -6.15
N THR A 267 15.20 -4.37 -5.63
CA THR A 267 15.42 -3.59 -4.41
C THR A 267 14.25 -3.56 -3.39
N ASN A 268 14.33 -4.37 -2.34
CA ASN A 268 13.63 -4.19 -1.06
C ASN A 268 12.09 -4.30 -1.05
N GLN A 269 11.48 -5.01 -1.98
CA GLN A 269 10.00 -5.01 -2.11
C GLN A 269 9.26 -5.76 -1.00
N GLY A 270 9.92 -6.55 -0.19
CA GLY A 270 9.31 -7.25 0.94
C GLY A 270 9.80 -6.80 2.30
N ASP A 271 10.77 -5.90 2.32
CA ASP A 271 11.42 -5.44 3.54
C ASP A 271 10.50 -4.54 4.37
N PHE A 272 10.59 -4.64 5.69
CA PHE A 272 9.78 -3.84 6.60
C PHE A 272 10.55 -3.53 7.89
N TYR A 273 9.94 -2.76 8.78
CA TYR A 273 10.56 -2.36 10.03
C TYR A 273 9.76 -2.89 11.22
N LEU A 274 10.48 -3.37 12.24
CA LEU A 274 9.89 -3.71 13.52
C LEU A 274 9.89 -2.48 14.45
N PRO A 275 8.84 -2.32 15.27
CA PRO A 275 8.84 -1.30 16.30
C PRO A 275 9.93 -1.58 17.33
N THR A 276 10.55 -0.53 17.87
CA THR A 276 11.63 -0.63 18.88
C THR A 276 11.15 -0.24 20.28
N ASP A 277 9.85 0.06 20.40
CA ASP A 277 9.19 0.40 21.68
C ASP A 277 8.60 -0.82 22.41
N ARG A 278 8.87 -2.03 21.89
CA ARG A 278 8.39 -3.31 22.43
C ARG A 278 9.44 -4.41 22.24
N ASP A 279 9.24 -5.50 22.94
CA ASP A 279 10.13 -6.66 22.99
C ASP A 279 9.66 -7.86 22.19
N SER A 280 8.49 -7.76 21.55
CA SER A 280 7.95 -8.80 20.70
C SER A 280 7.05 -8.24 19.59
N TYR A 281 7.03 -8.94 18.45
CA TYR A 281 6.17 -8.58 17.32
C TYR A 281 5.92 -9.79 16.42
N GLU A 282 4.71 -9.85 15.85
CA GLU A 282 4.34 -10.89 14.90
C GLU A 282 4.73 -10.51 13.48
N VAL A 283 5.39 -11.45 12.80
CA VAL A 283 5.92 -11.28 11.44
C VAL A 283 5.61 -12.49 10.57
N PRO A 284 5.41 -12.32 9.26
CA PRO A 284 5.36 -13.43 8.33
C PRO A 284 6.77 -13.86 7.93
N ILE A 285 7.01 -15.16 7.86
CA ILE A 285 8.19 -15.74 7.23
C ILE A 285 7.74 -16.67 6.13
N THR A 286 8.02 -16.30 4.88
CA THR A 286 7.75 -17.17 3.73
C THR A 286 8.69 -18.37 3.79
N ILE A 287 8.15 -19.57 3.64
CA ILE A 287 8.86 -20.84 3.59
C ILE A 287 8.82 -21.35 2.15
N SER A 288 9.95 -21.74 1.62
CA SER A 288 10.10 -22.38 0.32
C SER A 288 10.98 -23.61 0.46
N ASN A 289 10.51 -24.75 -0.07
CA ASN A 289 11.22 -26.01 0.05
C ASN A 289 11.63 -26.30 1.51
N GLY A 290 10.68 -26.16 2.42
CA GLY A 290 10.84 -26.44 3.84
C GLY A 290 11.61 -25.40 4.65
N VAL A 291 12.17 -24.34 4.04
CA VAL A 291 13.01 -23.37 4.75
C VAL A 291 12.56 -21.93 4.50
N GLY A 292 12.35 -21.21 5.59
CA GLY A 292 12.10 -19.74 5.57
C GLY A 292 13.18 -18.99 6.34
N LYS A 293 13.62 -17.86 5.80
CA LYS A 293 14.70 -17.06 6.41
C LYS A 293 14.38 -15.57 6.34
N ILE A 294 14.67 -14.87 7.42
CA ILE A 294 14.70 -13.40 7.46
C ILE A 294 15.99 -12.93 8.13
N LEU A 295 16.49 -11.79 7.71
CA LEU A 295 17.65 -11.13 8.27
C LEU A 295 17.24 -9.87 9.03
N LEU A 296 17.63 -9.76 10.28
CA LEU A 296 17.40 -8.58 11.10
C LEU A 296 18.65 -7.72 11.13
N THR A 297 18.51 -6.46 10.80
CA THR A 297 19.60 -5.46 10.80
C THR A 297 19.19 -4.26 11.64
N ALA A 298 19.99 -3.90 12.62
CA ALA A 298 19.79 -2.63 13.32
C ALA A 298 20.25 -1.48 12.42
N LYS A 299 19.40 -0.48 12.26
CA LYS A 299 19.76 0.79 11.63
C LYS A 299 19.66 1.88 12.66
N SER A 300 20.80 2.43 13.01
CA SER A 300 20.92 3.60 13.89
C SER A 300 21.84 4.63 13.25
N GLY A 301 21.90 5.84 13.80
CA GLY A 301 22.88 6.83 13.44
C GLY A 301 24.32 6.47 13.88
N SER A 302 24.49 5.39 14.66
CA SER A 302 25.79 4.87 15.11
C SER A 302 25.91 3.38 14.81
N ASP A 303 27.08 2.90 14.40
CA ASP A 303 27.39 1.51 14.10
C ASP A 303 27.51 0.63 15.37
N THR A 304 27.01 1.09 16.51
CA THR A 304 27.19 0.46 17.82
C THR A 304 25.95 -0.29 18.31
N VAL A 305 24.89 -0.31 17.52
CA VAL A 305 23.61 -0.96 17.87
C VAL A 305 23.42 -2.22 17.06
N TYR A 306 23.09 -3.31 17.72
CA TYR A 306 22.92 -4.64 17.13
C TYR A 306 21.55 -5.23 17.50
N PRO A 307 20.90 -5.98 16.58
CA PRO A 307 19.73 -6.75 16.93
C PRO A 307 20.08 -7.91 17.87
N GLN A 308 19.18 -8.20 18.79
CA GLN A 308 19.18 -9.41 19.59
C GLN A 308 17.84 -10.10 19.45
N VAL A 309 17.85 -11.39 19.15
CA VAL A 309 16.64 -12.23 19.13
C VAL A 309 16.74 -13.21 20.30
N ASN A 310 15.76 -13.15 21.20
CA ASN A 310 15.72 -13.92 22.44
C ASN A 310 14.94 -15.23 22.25
N ALA A 311 13.86 -15.20 21.45
CA ALA A 311 13.06 -16.37 21.09
C ALA A 311 12.37 -16.16 19.74
N VAL A 312 12.05 -17.29 19.11
CA VAL A 312 11.29 -17.35 17.84
C VAL A 312 10.20 -18.41 18.03
N GLU A 313 8.94 -18.00 18.01
CA GLU A 313 7.79 -18.88 18.22
C GLU A 313 6.94 -18.91 16.95
N VAL A 314 6.70 -20.10 16.39
CA VAL A 314 5.78 -20.27 15.26
C VAL A 314 4.36 -20.49 15.81
N ASN A 315 3.46 -19.55 15.52
CA ASN A 315 2.07 -19.58 15.98
C ASN A 315 1.19 -20.43 15.07
N ALA A 316 1.45 -20.36 13.76
CA ALA A 316 0.67 -21.06 12.73
C ALA A 316 1.48 -21.13 11.43
N THR A 317 1.04 -22.02 10.55
CA THR A 317 1.55 -22.14 9.19
C THR A 317 0.38 -22.10 8.22
N TYR A 318 0.52 -21.34 7.14
CA TYR A 318 -0.53 -21.15 6.16
C TYR A 318 0.00 -21.46 4.76
N GLN A 319 -0.90 -21.76 3.83
CA GLN A 319 -0.56 -21.81 2.42
C GLN A 319 -0.08 -20.44 1.93
N ASP A 320 0.84 -20.39 0.97
CA ASP A 320 1.20 -19.15 0.32
C ASP A 320 0.17 -18.79 -0.75
N TRP A 321 -0.73 -17.89 -0.40
CA TRP A 321 -1.82 -17.46 -1.25
C TRP A 321 -1.39 -16.56 -2.41
N GLU A 322 -0.15 -16.06 -2.43
CA GLU A 322 0.36 -15.27 -3.56
C GLU A 322 0.35 -16.07 -4.87
N TYR A 323 0.47 -17.39 -4.76
CA TYR A 323 0.63 -18.30 -5.89
C TYR A 323 -0.58 -19.23 -6.09
N PHE A 324 -1.66 -18.98 -5.40
CA PHE A 324 -2.85 -19.84 -5.44
C PHE A 324 -3.46 -20.00 -6.84
N PHE A 325 -3.21 -19.04 -7.73
CA PHE A 325 -3.76 -19.00 -9.07
C PHE A 325 -2.68 -19.17 -10.18
N GLU A 326 -1.64 -19.88 -9.92
CA GLU A 326 -0.65 -20.24 -10.95
C GLU A 326 -1.15 -21.35 -11.88
#